data_819c9971313437cdb91a3fee38b61401
#
_entry.id   819c9971313437cdb91a3fee38b61401
#
_cell.length_a   1.000
_cell.length_b   1.000
_cell.length_c   1.000
_cell.angle_alpha   90.00
_cell.angle_beta   90.00
_cell.angle_gamma   90.00
#
_symmetry.space_group_name_H-M   'P 1'
#
loop_
_entity.id
_entity.type
_entity.pdbx_description
1 polymer ?
#
loop_
_entity_poly.entity_id
_entity_poly.type
_entity_poly.pdbx_seq_one_letter_code
_entity_poly.pdbx_strand_id
1 'polypeptide(L)'
;MLQIFNPDHDQCLANGNRYYCSSATSLKFAEDCADIMRYADDTLCLLPGTDIRVWGWDQVVRQRLLNMGIDPSLLPDDEMLERIRNLSHRRTSLEMNAFLKQKLSGQERLAYPFQTEIRDMEQLLQTVRKHGSCIVKAPWSSSGKGLRRLYDGEVTGNELGRIARLIAKQGSVIVESLDEVVLDFAMLFEIDGQNTSFRGYSLFENERCAYSRGILAGDTHIHNLLASYVGAGLVIELREALSSFLNLRLCGSYRGPLGVDMYICRSPRGEYLLRPCVEINLRLTMGFVAHRLCSEYFSPEAEGHYALQLLHSFSNSELRRQISELQVLKLLTPLREDSNYAFVIARV
;
A
#
# COMPACT_ATOMS: atom_id res chain seq x y z
N MET A 1 23.12 -11.13 -4.72
CA MET A 1 22.12 -10.08 -4.39
C MET A 1 21.52 -10.35 -3.01
N LEU A 2 21.66 -9.42 -2.06
CA LEU A 2 21.03 -9.49 -0.74
C LEU A 2 19.61 -8.92 -0.85
N GLN A 3 18.59 -9.71 -0.51
CA GLN A 3 17.18 -9.30 -0.56
C GLN A 3 16.61 -9.28 0.86
N ILE A 4 15.96 -8.19 1.24
CA ILE A 4 15.30 -8.03 2.54
C ILE A 4 13.82 -7.74 2.33
N PHE A 5 12.98 -8.70 2.69
CA PHE A 5 11.55 -8.54 2.82
C PHE A 5 11.24 -8.04 4.23
N ASN A 6 10.84 -6.77 4.35
CA ASN A 6 10.45 -6.13 5.62
C ASN A 6 8.98 -5.66 5.54
N PRO A 7 8.02 -6.58 5.68
CA PRO A 7 6.58 -6.27 5.52
C PRO A 7 6.03 -5.38 6.64
N ASP A 8 6.79 -5.16 7.68
CA ASP A 8 6.51 -4.26 8.81
C ASP A 8 7.05 -2.84 8.62
N HIS A 9 7.54 -2.52 7.42
CA HIS A 9 8.09 -1.21 7.06
C HIS A 9 7.26 -0.02 7.58
N ASP A 10 5.93 -0.02 7.35
CA ASP A 10 5.06 1.07 7.80
C ASP A 10 5.00 1.17 9.34
N GLN A 11 5.18 0.06 10.07
CA GLN A 11 5.28 0.08 11.53
C GLN A 11 6.64 0.64 12.00
N CYS A 12 7.71 0.35 11.26
CA CYS A 12 9.02 0.94 11.48
C CYS A 12 8.98 2.46 11.26
N LEU A 13 8.34 2.93 10.18
CA LEU A 13 8.10 4.34 9.93
C LEU A 13 7.26 5.01 11.03
N ALA A 14 6.19 4.34 11.49
CA ALA A 14 5.35 4.84 12.58
C ALA A 14 6.10 5.00 13.90
N ASN A 15 7.07 4.12 14.17
CA ASN A 15 7.90 4.18 15.38
C ASN A 15 9.06 5.18 15.24
N GLY A 16 9.73 5.22 14.08
CA GLY A 16 10.85 6.11 13.80
C GLY A 16 12.17 5.79 14.54
N ASN A 17 12.21 4.72 15.34
CA ASN A 17 13.40 4.33 16.10
C ASN A 17 14.15 3.21 15.39
N ARG A 18 15.46 3.39 15.15
CA ARG A 18 16.33 2.39 14.51
C ARG A 18 16.46 1.07 15.29
N TYR A 19 16.15 1.07 16.58
CA TYR A 19 16.17 -0.11 17.45
C TYR A 19 14.77 -0.67 17.71
N TYR A 20 13.79 -0.27 16.93
CA TYR A 20 12.44 -0.82 17.05
C TYR A 20 12.45 -2.32 16.80
N CYS A 21 11.88 -3.08 17.74
CA CYS A 21 11.69 -4.52 17.60
C CYS A 21 10.29 -4.80 17.05
N SER A 22 10.26 -5.40 15.89
CA SER A 22 9.02 -5.87 15.26
C SER A 22 8.37 -6.99 16.08
N SER A 23 7.05 -7.13 15.96
CA SER A 23 6.35 -8.22 16.64
C SER A 23 6.80 -9.59 16.12
N ALA A 24 6.72 -10.63 16.97
CA ALA A 24 7.03 -12.00 16.56
C ALA A 24 6.25 -12.43 15.31
N THR A 25 4.97 -12.02 15.21
CA THR A 25 4.12 -12.24 14.03
C THR A 25 4.68 -11.59 12.77
N SER A 26 5.16 -10.35 12.85
CA SER A 26 5.77 -9.65 11.70
C SER A 26 7.08 -10.27 11.27
N LEU A 27 7.91 -10.69 12.25
CA LEU A 27 9.17 -11.37 11.98
C LEU A 27 8.93 -12.74 11.33
N LYS A 28 7.95 -13.50 11.82
CA LYS A 28 7.57 -14.79 11.22
C LYS A 28 7.04 -14.63 9.80
N PHE A 29 6.22 -13.60 9.55
CA PHE A 29 5.76 -13.27 8.20
C PHE A 29 6.93 -12.92 7.26
N ALA A 30 7.87 -12.11 7.74
CA ALA A 30 9.05 -11.75 6.96
C ALA A 30 9.92 -12.99 6.63
N GLU A 31 10.07 -13.91 7.58
CA GLU A 31 10.84 -15.15 7.42
C GLU A 31 10.18 -16.12 6.44
N ASP A 32 8.89 -16.42 6.65
CA ASP A 32 8.15 -17.39 5.84
C ASP A 32 7.99 -16.93 4.39
N CYS A 33 7.90 -15.62 4.17
CA CYS A 33 7.57 -15.02 2.88
C CYS A 33 8.74 -14.28 2.20
N ALA A 34 9.97 -14.42 2.70
CA ALA A 34 11.14 -13.72 2.14
C ALA A 34 11.31 -13.95 0.62
N ASP A 35 11.03 -15.15 0.14
CA ASP A 35 11.17 -15.52 -1.27
C ASP A 35 10.24 -14.75 -2.22
N ILE A 36 9.23 -14.04 -1.70
CA ILE A 36 8.35 -13.20 -2.52
C ILE A 36 9.13 -12.10 -3.28
N MET A 37 10.27 -11.67 -2.73
CA MET A 37 11.16 -10.70 -3.36
C MET A 37 11.68 -11.14 -4.73
N ARG A 38 11.77 -12.45 -5.00
CA ARG A 38 12.20 -13.00 -6.30
C ARG A 38 11.20 -12.74 -7.41
N TYR A 39 9.94 -12.47 -7.05
CA TYR A 39 8.85 -12.24 -7.99
C TYR A 39 8.54 -10.76 -8.22
N ALA A 40 9.32 -9.85 -7.65
CA ALA A 40 9.31 -8.44 -8.04
C ALA A 40 10.45 -8.17 -9.02
N ASP A 41 10.33 -7.16 -9.88
CA ASP A 41 11.36 -6.79 -10.86
C ASP A 41 12.71 -6.51 -10.16
N ASP A 42 13.79 -7.16 -10.63
CA ASP A 42 15.10 -7.10 -9.99
C ASP A 42 15.75 -5.71 -10.08
N THR A 43 15.31 -4.87 -10.99
CA THR A 43 15.80 -3.49 -11.14
C THR A 43 15.19 -2.55 -10.11
N LEU A 44 14.00 -2.89 -9.57
CA LEU A 44 13.31 -2.08 -8.57
C LEU A 44 13.94 -2.23 -7.18
N CYS A 45 14.03 -1.12 -6.44
CA CYS A 45 14.61 -1.07 -5.09
C CYS A 45 16.08 -1.48 -4.97
N LEU A 46 16.79 -1.65 -6.08
CA LEU A 46 18.22 -1.91 -6.03
C LEU A 46 18.95 -0.63 -5.62
N LEU A 47 19.75 -0.73 -4.55
CA LEU A 47 20.58 0.38 -4.12
C LEU A 47 21.72 0.58 -5.13
N PRO A 48 21.89 1.79 -5.71
CA PRO A 48 22.88 2.04 -6.74
C PRO A 48 24.30 1.63 -6.31
N GLY A 49 25.00 0.91 -7.20
CA GLY A 49 26.37 0.45 -6.93
C GLY A 49 26.47 -0.71 -5.95
N THR A 50 25.34 -1.35 -5.60
CA THR A 50 25.31 -2.50 -4.68
C THR A 50 24.43 -3.63 -5.22
N ASP A 51 24.53 -4.81 -4.59
CA ASP A 51 23.63 -5.94 -4.75
C ASP A 51 22.59 -6.02 -3.62
N ILE A 52 22.19 -4.88 -3.05
CA ILE A 52 21.24 -4.81 -1.92
C ILE A 52 19.88 -4.34 -2.42
N ARG A 53 18.85 -5.09 -2.08
CA ARG A 53 17.46 -4.85 -2.42
C ARG A 53 16.59 -5.00 -1.19
N VAL A 54 15.76 -4.00 -0.89
CA VAL A 54 14.86 -4.00 0.26
C VAL A 54 13.41 -3.78 -0.19
N TRP A 55 12.46 -4.30 0.57
CA TRP A 55 11.04 -4.03 0.34
C TRP A 55 10.70 -2.55 0.52
N GLY A 56 11.20 -1.95 1.60
CA GLY A 56 11.08 -0.53 1.89
C GLY A 56 12.21 -0.03 2.79
N TRP A 57 12.67 1.19 2.55
CA TRP A 57 13.76 1.81 3.31
C TRP A 57 13.23 2.47 4.59
N ASP A 58 13.75 2.03 5.73
CA ASP A 58 13.49 2.59 7.06
C ASP A 58 14.74 2.49 7.96
N GLN A 59 14.67 3.11 9.13
CA GLN A 59 15.77 3.14 10.10
C GLN A 59 16.17 1.74 10.60
N VAL A 60 15.21 0.82 10.71
CA VAL A 60 15.46 -0.53 11.23
C VAL A 60 16.23 -1.36 10.20
N VAL A 61 15.81 -1.31 8.94
CA VAL A 61 16.51 -1.99 7.84
C VAL A 61 17.93 -1.47 7.68
N ARG A 62 18.11 -0.13 7.72
CA ARG A 62 19.45 0.47 7.68
C ARG A 62 20.32 -0.04 8.83
N GLN A 63 19.80 -0.03 10.05
CA GLN A 63 20.55 -0.51 11.22
C GLN A 63 20.91 -2.00 11.10
N ARG A 64 19.99 -2.81 10.58
CA ARG A 64 20.25 -4.23 10.29
C ARG A 64 21.39 -4.42 9.30
N LEU A 65 21.43 -3.65 8.21
CA LEU A 65 22.51 -3.72 7.21
C LEU A 65 23.85 -3.25 7.78
N LEU A 66 23.86 -2.20 8.62
CA LEU A 66 25.07 -1.78 9.34
C LEU A 66 25.61 -2.89 10.27
N ASN A 67 24.73 -3.57 10.99
CA ASN A 67 25.10 -4.68 11.86
C ASN A 67 25.63 -5.90 11.09
N MET A 68 25.26 -6.03 9.80
CA MET A 68 25.81 -7.03 8.86
C MET A 68 27.17 -6.62 8.26
N GLY A 69 27.70 -5.43 8.62
CA GLY A 69 28.97 -4.92 8.13
C GLY A 69 28.93 -4.23 6.77
N ILE A 70 27.74 -3.83 6.30
CA ILE A 70 27.62 -3.04 5.06
C ILE A 70 28.13 -1.62 5.31
N ASP A 71 28.94 -1.12 4.37
CA ASP A 71 29.52 0.21 4.44
C ASP A 71 28.41 1.29 4.52
N PRO A 72 28.42 2.17 5.55
CA PRO A 72 27.43 3.23 5.72
C PRO A 72 27.30 4.16 4.50
N SER A 73 28.38 4.37 3.75
CA SER A 73 28.39 5.24 2.55
C SER A 73 27.55 4.69 1.40
N LEU A 74 27.28 3.40 1.41
CA LEU A 74 26.41 2.72 0.42
C LEU A 74 24.92 2.76 0.80
N LEU A 75 24.58 3.19 2.02
CA LEU A 75 23.21 3.13 2.54
C LEU A 75 22.59 4.54 2.57
N PRO A 76 21.25 4.65 2.44
CA PRO A 76 20.57 5.91 2.68
C PRO A 76 20.94 6.48 4.04
N ASP A 77 21.26 7.77 4.10
CA ASP A 77 21.56 8.44 5.36
C ASP A 77 20.30 8.72 6.20
N ASP A 78 20.49 9.19 7.43
CA ASP A 78 19.38 9.47 8.36
C ASP A 78 18.43 10.56 7.81
N GLU A 79 18.95 11.53 7.05
CA GLU A 79 18.15 12.61 6.46
C GLU A 79 17.25 12.06 5.33
N MET A 80 17.79 11.20 4.49
CA MET A 80 17.02 10.53 3.44
C MET A 80 15.91 9.66 4.05
N LEU A 81 16.22 8.89 5.10
CA LEU A 81 15.23 8.03 5.76
C LEU A 81 14.13 8.85 6.47
N GLU A 82 14.47 9.99 7.05
CA GLU A 82 13.48 10.89 7.63
C GLU A 82 12.61 11.54 6.53
N ARG A 83 13.19 11.88 5.36
CA ARG A 83 12.41 12.33 4.19
C ARG A 83 11.43 11.25 3.74
N ILE A 84 11.87 9.99 3.59
CA ILE A 84 10.99 8.86 3.23
C ILE A 84 9.87 8.73 4.26
N ARG A 85 10.18 8.78 5.56
CA ARG A 85 9.19 8.71 6.63
C ARG A 85 8.15 9.83 6.51
N ASN A 86 8.59 11.06 6.32
CA ASN A 86 7.70 12.22 6.20
C ASN A 86 6.82 12.15 4.94
N LEU A 87 7.37 11.73 3.80
CA LEU A 87 6.64 11.57 2.55
C LEU A 87 5.65 10.39 2.58
N SER A 88 5.94 9.35 3.38
CA SER A 88 5.04 8.20 3.60
C SER A 88 3.89 8.51 4.58
N HIS A 89 3.90 9.69 5.23
CA HIS A 89 2.79 10.11 6.06
C HIS A 89 1.54 10.35 5.20
N ARG A 90 0.37 9.86 5.61
CA ARG A 90 -0.90 10.01 4.87
C ARG A 90 -1.30 11.46 4.54
N ARG A 91 -0.67 12.45 5.18
CA ARG A 91 -0.77 13.86 4.79
C ARG A 91 -0.37 14.09 3.33
N THR A 92 0.62 13.37 2.82
CA THR A 92 1.03 13.47 1.41
C THR A 92 -0.10 13.07 0.46
N SER A 93 -0.97 12.11 0.86
CA SER A 93 -2.17 11.79 0.08
C SER A 93 -3.20 12.90 0.08
N LEU A 94 -3.33 13.67 1.18
CA LEU A 94 -4.18 14.86 1.22
C LEU A 94 -3.65 15.95 0.28
N GLU A 95 -2.33 16.20 0.30
CA GLU A 95 -1.65 17.14 -0.59
C GLU A 95 -1.87 16.73 -2.06
N MET A 96 -1.72 15.44 -2.38
CA MET A 96 -1.97 14.91 -3.72
C MET A 96 -3.42 15.13 -4.16
N ASN A 97 -4.40 14.80 -3.31
CA ASN A 97 -5.81 15.00 -3.63
C ASN A 97 -6.15 16.48 -3.85
N ALA A 98 -5.56 17.40 -3.08
CA ALA A 98 -5.72 18.84 -3.29
C ALA A 98 -5.16 19.29 -4.65
N PHE A 99 -3.96 18.82 -5.01
CA PHE A 99 -3.35 19.07 -6.32
C PHE A 99 -4.20 18.51 -7.47
N LEU A 100 -4.63 17.25 -7.37
CA LEU A 100 -5.43 16.59 -8.40
C LEU A 100 -6.79 17.29 -8.59
N LYS A 101 -7.44 17.72 -7.50
CA LYS A 101 -8.70 18.47 -7.56
C LYS A 101 -8.56 19.78 -8.33
N GLN A 102 -7.44 20.46 -8.18
CA GLN A 102 -7.14 21.68 -8.94
C GLN A 102 -6.77 21.36 -10.39
N LYS A 103 -5.90 20.38 -10.61
CA LYS A 103 -5.35 20.02 -11.92
C LYS A 103 -6.42 19.43 -12.86
N LEU A 104 -7.34 18.64 -12.30
CA LEU A 104 -8.41 17.94 -13.01
C LEU A 104 -9.79 18.55 -12.68
N SER A 105 -9.84 19.88 -12.52
CA SER A 105 -11.07 20.61 -12.28
C SER A 105 -12.03 20.43 -13.46
N GLY A 106 -13.29 20.03 -13.17
CA GLY A 106 -14.28 19.73 -14.22
C GLY A 106 -14.45 18.24 -14.53
N GLN A 107 -13.62 17.35 -13.97
CA GLN A 107 -13.80 15.91 -14.08
C GLN A 107 -14.85 15.42 -13.06
N GLU A 108 -16.11 15.29 -13.49
CA GLU A 108 -17.24 14.94 -12.62
C GLU A 108 -17.20 13.51 -12.07
N ARG A 109 -16.40 12.63 -12.68
CA ARG A 109 -16.23 11.24 -12.24
C ARG A 109 -15.14 11.06 -11.18
N LEU A 110 -14.47 12.15 -10.74
CA LEU A 110 -13.52 12.11 -9.62
C LEU A 110 -14.22 12.43 -8.29
N ALA A 111 -14.03 11.58 -7.30
CA ALA A 111 -14.51 11.79 -5.94
C ALA A 111 -13.43 12.44 -5.07
N TYR A 112 -13.73 13.61 -4.52
CA TYR A 112 -12.91 14.27 -3.50
C TYR A 112 -13.74 14.48 -2.23
N PRO A 113 -14.11 13.38 -1.55
CA PRO A 113 -14.91 13.49 -0.35
C PRO A 113 -14.12 14.18 0.77
N PHE A 114 -14.81 14.44 1.87
CA PHE A 114 -14.19 15.00 3.04
C PHE A 114 -12.98 14.18 3.50
N GLN A 115 -11.87 14.88 3.77
CA GLN A 115 -10.67 14.33 4.40
C GLN A 115 -9.89 15.42 5.12
N THR A 116 -9.37 15.13 6.31
CA THR A 116 -8.61 16.08 7.12
C THR A 116 -7.65 15.39 8.08
N GLU A 117 -6.54 16.07 8.40
CA GLU A 117 -5.64 15.68 9.48
C GLU A 117 -6.13 16.29 10.80
N ILE A 118 -6.19 15.49 11.85
CA ILE A 118 -6.64 15.85 13.19
C ILE A 118 -5.58 15.52 14.21
N ARG A 119 -5.29 16.43 15.13
CA ARG A 119 -4.22 16.32 16.11
C ARG A 119 -4.68 16.26 17.56
N ASP A 120 -5.97 16.48 17.81
CA ASP A 120 -6.54 16.43 19.14
C ASP A 120 -7.95 15.80 19.14
N MET A 121 -8.37 15.36 20.32
CA MET A 121 -9.64 14.64 20.48
C MET A 121 -10.86 15.53 20.37
N GLU A 122 -10.75 16.82 20.64
CA GLU A 122 -11.87 17.76 20.52
C GLU A 122 -12.23 17.96 19.05
N GLN A 123 -11.22 18.24 18.21
CA GLN A 123 -11.39 18.31 16.76
C GLN A 123 -11.94 17.02 16.18
N LEU A 124 -11.48 15.84 16.69
CA LEU A 124 -12.01 14.54 16.26
C LEU A 124 -13.53 14.47 16.50
N LEU A 125 -13.96 14.74 17.73
CA LEU A 125 -15.37 14.64 18.10
C LEU A 125 -16.25 15.62 17.33
N GLN A 126 -15.78 16.85 17.12
CA GLN A 126 -16.47 17.86 16.31
C GLN A 126 -16.61 17.38 14.85
N THR A 127 -15.53 16.83 14.30
CA THR A 127 -15.49 16.34 12.93
C THR A 127 -16.42 15.14 12.73
N VAL A 128 -16.39 14.16 13.62
CA VAL A 128 -17.24 12.97 13.55
C VAL A 128 -18.72 13.35 13.68
N ARG A 129 -19.09 14.24 14.60
CA ARG A 129 -20.47 14.73 14.73
C ARG A 129 -20.96 15.46 13.49
N LYS A 130 -20.08 16.24 12.85
CA LYS A 130 -20.41 17.02 11.65
C LYS A 130 -20.62 16.14 10.41
N HIS A 131 -19.81 15.09 10.24
CA HIS A 131 -19.76 14.30 9.01
C HIS A 131 -20.45 12.94 9.11
N GLY A 132 -20.85 12.51 10.31
CA GLY A 132 -21.52 11.23 10.52
C GLY A 132 -20.57 10.06 10.39
N SER A 133 -20.86 9.13 9.46
CA SER A 133 -20.03 7.95 9.24
C SER A 133 -18.71 8.31 8.56
N CYS A 134 -17.59 7.90 9.18
CA CYS A 134 -16.25 8.20 8.69
C CYS A 134 -15.25 7.10 9.03
N ILE A 135 -14.07 7.16 8.43
CA ILE A 135 -12.94 6.30 8.74
C ILE A 135 -11.79 7.13 9.32
N VAL A 136 -11.24 6.66 10.44
CA VAL A 136 -10.06 7.24 11.08
C VAL A 136 -8.87 6.35 10.74
N LYS A 137 -7.81 6.93 10.21
CA LYS A 137 -6.59 6.23 9.76
C LYS A 137 -5.38 6.75 10.53
N ALA A 138 -4.51 5.85 10.97
CA ALA A 138 -3.20 6.24 11.49
C ALA A 138 -2.33 6.86 10.38
N PRO A 139 -1.47 7.83 10.68
CA PRO A 139 -0.55 8.46 9.72
C PRO A 139 0.34 7.46 8.97
N TRP A 140 0.84 6.47 9.68
CA TRP A 140 1.59 5.34 9.15
C TRP A 140 0.95 4.04 9.64
N SER A 141 0.48 3.23 8.72
CA SER A 141 -0.04 1.89 9.02
C SER A 141 -0.13 1.06 7.75
N SER A 142 -0.03 -0.25 7.88
CA SER A 142 -0.20 -1.21 6.80
C SER A 142 -1.33 -2.18 7.09
N SER A 143 -1.85 -2.78 6.03
CA SER A 143 -2.77 -3.91 6.09
C SER A 143 -3.95 -3.68 7.06
N GLY A 144 -4.54 -2.50 7.03
CA GLY A 144 -5.74 -2.17 7.82
C GLY A 144 -5.53 -2.00 9.33
N LYS A 145 -4.32 -2.23 9.87
CA LYS A 145 -4.05 -2.22 11.33
C LYS A 145 -4.20 -0.84 11.97
N GLY A 146 -4.29 0.23 11.28
CA GLY A 146 -4.47 1.60 11.82
C GLY A 146 -5.83 2.21 11.50
N LEU A 147 -6.78 1.43 11.01
CA LEU A 147 -8.08 1.90 10.54
C LEU A 147 -9.17 1.69 11.58
N ARG A 148 -10.06 2.68 11.74
CA ARG A 148 -11.26 2.61 12.57
C ARG A 148 -12.44 3.21 11.82
N ARG A 149 -13.47 2.42 11.61
CA ARG A 149 -14.74 2.88 11.04
C ARG A 149 -15.62 3.38 12.19
N LEU A 150 -16.15 4.58 12.05
CA LEU A 150 -17.09 5.21 12.97
C LEU A 150 -18.40 5.41 12.20
N TYR A 151 -19.50 5.15 12.84
CA TYR A 151 -20.82 5.21 12.22
C TYR A 151 -21.71 6.22 12.94
N ASP A 152 -22.57 6.89 12.19
CA ASP A 152 -23.66 7.74 12.68
C ASP A 152 -23.23 8.88 13.62
N GLY A 153 -21.96 9.31 13.51
CA GLY A 153 -21.44 10.37 14.38
C GLY A 153 -21.08 9.93 15.80
N GLU A 154 -21.14 8.63 16.08
CA GLU A 154 -20.86 8.06 17.39
C GLU A 154 -19.43 7.50 17.49
N VAL A 155 -18.83 7.66 18.67
CA VAL A 155 -17.52 7.12 19.02
C VAL A 155 -17.62 6.41 20.37
N THR A 156 -17.43 5.11 20.39
CA THR A 156 -17.44 4.35 21.66
C THR A 156 -16.24 4.69 22.54
N GLY A 157 -16.36 4.46 23.85
CA GLY A 157 -15.25 4.70 24.80
C GLY A 157 -13.98 3.92 24.44
N ASN A 158 -14.12 2.69 23.90
CA ASN A 158 -12.99 1.89 23.43
C ASN A 158 -12.31 2.51 22.23
N GLU A 159 -13.06 3.06 21.27
CA GLU A 159 -12.53 3.72 20.08
C GLU A 159 -11.86 5.03 20.46
N LEU A 160 -12.46 5.84 21.35
CA LEU A 160 -11.85 7.04 21.89
C LEU A 160 -10.47 6.76 22.46
N GLY A 161 -10.36 5.75 23.34
CA GLY A 161 -9.08 5.37 23.95
C GLY A 161 -8.04 4.86 22.95
N ARG A 162 -8.47 4.20 21.87
CA ARG A 162 -7.57 3.73 20.79
C ARG A 162 -7.10 4.89 19.93
N ILE A 163 -7.98 5.78 19.52
CA ILE A 163 -7.65 6.95 18.70
C ILE A 163 -6.76 7.92 19.47
N ALA A 164 -7.06 8.18 20.75
CA ALA A 164 -6.22 9.02 21.61
C ALA A 164 -4.77 8.47 21.69
N ARG A 165 -4.61 7.14 21.81
CA ARG A 165 -3.28 6.51 21.78
C ARG A 165 -2.57 6.65 20.43
N LEU A 166 -3.31 6.62 19.31
CA LEU A 166 -2.73 6.86 17.99
C LEU A 166 -2.23 8.31 17.87
N ILE A 167 -3.05 9.29 18.27
CA ILE A 167 -2.66 10.71 18.27
C ILE A 167 -1.44 10.93 19.17
N ALA A 168 -1.45 10.38 20.40
CA ALA A 168 -0.31 10.49 21.31
C ALA A 168 0.98 9.86 20.76
N LYS A 169 0.87 8.74 20.01
CA LYS A 169 2.02 8.01 19.48
C LYS A 169 2.53 8.55 18.14
N GLN A 170 1.64 8.96 17.25
CA GLN A 170 1.98 9.35 15.87
C GLN A 170 1.72 10.84 15.57
N GLY A 171 1.25 11.61 16.56
CA GLY A 171 1.04 13.07 16.47
C GLY A 171 -0.28 13.50 15.85
N SER A 172 -0.93 12.64 15.07
CA SER A 172 -2.22 12.94 14.41
C SER A 172 -2.94 11.67 13.97
N VAL A 173 -4.15 11.87 13.42
CA VAL A 173 -4.88 10.87 12.63
C VAL A 173 -5.45 11.56 11.39
N ILE A 174 -5.72 10.77 10.34
CA ILE A 174 -6.47 11.24 9.18
C ILE A 174 -7.91 10.76 9.30
N VAL A 175 -8.86 11.67 9.13
CA VAL A 175 -10.30 11.37 9.12
C VAL A 175 -10.85 11.68 7.74
N GLU A 176 -11.57 10.72 7.17
CA GLU A 176 -12.18 10.84 5.85
C GLU A 176 -13.55 10.16 5.81
N SER A 177 -14.36 10.49 4.81
CA SER A 177 -15.67 9.86 4.60
C SER A 177 -15.52 8.37 4.41
N LEU A 178 -16.55 7.64 4.81
CA LEU A 178 -16.68 6.21 4.54
C LEU A 178 -17.43 6.04 3.22
N ASP A 179 -16.74 5.54 2.20
CA ASP A 179 -17.30 5.35 0.86
C ASP A 179 -17.73 3.90 0.63
N GLU A 180 -18.70 3.68 -0.26
CA GLU A 180 -19.07 2.36 -0.75
C GLU A 180 -18.09 1.93 -1.85
N VAL A 181 -17.04 1.20 -1.47
CA VAL A 181 -15.99 0.73 -2.39
C VAL A 181 -16.52 -0.39 -3.28
N VAL A 182 -16.27 -0.29 -4.59
CA VAL A 182 -16.67 -1.26 -5.62
C VAL A 182 -15.47 -2.03 -6.16
N LEU A 183 -14.33 -1.34 -6.34
CA LEU A 183 -13.12 -1.92 -6.92
C LEU A 183 -11.89 -1.22 -6.36
N ASP A 184 -11.02 -1.95 -5.68
CA ASP A 184 -9.71 -1.47 -5.24
C ASP A 184 -8.66 -1.68 -6.34
N PHE A 185 -7.84 -0.67 -6.60
CA PHE A 185 -6.72 -0.76 -7.53
C PHE A 185 -5.59 0.20 -7.16
N ALA A 186 -4.43 0.01 -7.76
CA ALA A 186 -3.31 0.93 -7.64
C ALA A 186 -2.72 1.26 -9.01
N MET A 187 -2.16 2.45 -9.13
CA MET A 187 -1.19 2.80 -10.18
C MET A 187 0.22 2.69 -9.59
N LEU A 188 1.09 2.00 -10.32
CA LEU A 188 2.46 1.70 -9.92
C LEU A 188 3.41 2.66 -10.64
N PHE A 189 4.33 3.24 -9.89
CA PHE A 189 5.32 4.18 -10.41
C PHE A 189 6.71 3.85 -9.90
N GLU A 190 7.71 4.33 -10.59
CA GLU A 190 9.10 4.33 -10.15
C GLU A 190 9.69 5.72 -10.31
N ILE A 191 10.47 6.15 -9.32
CA ILE A 191 11.24 7.40 -9.35
C ILE A 191 12.72 7.03 -9.41
N ASP A 192 13.41 7.50 -10.47
CA ASP A 192 14.85 7.29 -10.66
C ASP A 192 15.71 8.35 -9.92
N GLY A 193 15.07 9.26 -9.20
CA GLY A 193 15.62 10.42 -8.51
C GLY A 193 15.36 11.73 -9.24
N GLN A 194 15.12 11.72 -10.54
CA GLN A 194 14.86 12.91 -11.37
C GLN A 194 13.48 12.87 -12.03
N ASN A 195 13.04 11.70 -12.44
CA ASN A 195 11.80 11.50 -13.19
C ASN A 195 10.94 10.39 -12.58
N THR A 196 9.63 10.52 -12.76
CA THR A 196 8.65 9.49 -12.44
C THR A 196 8.25 8.74 -13.70
N SER A 197 8.34 7.43 -13.65
CA SER A 197 7.87 6.52 -14.71
C SER A 197 6.68 5.72 -14.23
N PHE A 198 5.61 5.67 -15.02
CA PHE A 198 4.49 4.76 -14.80
C PHE A 198 4.94 3.34 -15.12
N ARG A 199 4.65 2.39 -14.22
CA ARG A 199 5.10 0.99 -14.32
C ARG A 199 3.95 0.00 -14.51
N GLY A 200 2.71 0.43 -14.39
CA GLY A 200 1.54 -0.39 -14.62
C GLY A 200 0.43 -0.20 -13.60
N TYR A 201 -0.58 -1.05 -13.71
CA TYR A 201 -1.72 -1.11 -12.81
C TYR A 201 -1.65 -2.36 -11.92
N SER A 202 -2.42 -2.35 -10.83
CA SER A 202 -2.65 -3.52 -10.00
C SER A 202 -4.09 -3.51 -9.51
N LEU A 203 -4.78 -4.66 -9.63
CA LEU A 203 -6.07 -4.91 -9.00
C LEU A 203 -5.86 -5.73 -7.74
N PHE A 204 -6.58 -5.40 -6.68
CA PHE A 204 -6.50 -6.17 -5.45
C PHE A 204 -7.84 -6.16 -4.70
N GLU A 205 -7.98 -7.10 -3.80
CA GLU A 205 -9.13 -7.18 -2.91
C GLU A 205 -8.67 -7.04 -1.47
N ASN A 206 -9.49 -6.36 -0.69
CA ASN A 206 -9.31 -6.19 0.73
C ASN A 206 -10.40 -6.94 1.49
N GLU A 207 -10.01 -7.71 2.48
CA GLU A 207 -10.93 -8.28 3.45
C GLU A 207 -10.77 -7.58 4.79
N ARG A 208 -11.86 -7.01 5.33
CA ARG A 208 -11.84 -6.24 6.60
C ARG A 208 -10.76 -5.14 6.63
N CYS A 209 -10.56 -4.47 5.50
CA CYS A 209 -9.54 -3.44 5.28
C CYS A 209 -8.08 -3.94 5.27
N ALA A 210 -7.84 -5.24 5.21
CA ALA A 210 -6.51 -5.82 5.01
C ALA A 210 -6.41 -6.42 3.62
N TYR A 211 -5.23 -6.28 2.99
CA TYR A 211 -4.95 -6.94 1.72
C TYR A 211 -5.20 -8.45 1.84
N SER A 212 -6.01 -8.99 0.96
CA SER A 212 -6.36 -10.41 0.88
C SER A 212 -5.69 -11.07 -0.32
N ARG A 213 -5.89 -10.49 -1.52
CA ARG A 213 -5.31 -11.02 -2.76
C ARG A 213 -5.14 -9.94 -3.83
N GLY A 214 -4.16 -10.14 -4.72
CA GLY A 214 -3.98 -9.35 -5.93
C GLY A 214 -4.43 -10.13 -7.15
N ILE A 215 -5.31 -9.58 -7.96
CA ILE A 215 -5.79 -10.20 -9.20
C ILE A 215 -4.68 -10.10 -10.26
N LEU A 216 -4.35 -11.22 -10.90
CA LEU A 216 -3.35 -11.27 -11.95
C LEU A 216 -4.00 -10.88 -13.28
N ALA A 217 -3.78 -9.63 -13.67
CA ALA A 217 -4.29 -9.05 -14.91
C ALA A 217 -3.28 -8.04 -15.47
N GLY A 218 -3.19 -7.97 -16.79
CA GLY A 218 -2.28 -7.06 -17.48
C GLY A 218 -2.85 -5.63 -17.59
N ASP A 219 -1.99 -4.69 -17.93
CA ASP A 219 -2.31 -3.27 -17.95
C ASP A 219 -3.49 -2.92 -18.88
N THR A 220 -3.55 -3.57 -20.04
CA THR A 220 -4.66 -3.35 -20.99
C THR A 220 -5.99 -3.82 -20.42
N HIS A 221 -6.02 -4.98 -19.78
CA HIS A 221 -7.22 -5.52 -19.14
C HIS A 221 -7.70 -4.59 -18.02
N ILE A 222 -6.79 -4.19 -17.13
CA ILE A 222 -7.12 -3.30 -16.00
C ILE A 222 -7.56 -1.92 -16.50
N HIS A 223 -6.85 -1.34 -17.47
CA HIS A 223 -7.24 -0.07 -18.06
C HIS A 223 -8.66 -0.10 -18.64
N ASN A 224 -8.99 -1.15 -19.40
CA ASN A 224 -10.33 -1.31 -19.99
C ASN A 224 -11.41 -1.50 -18.91
N LEU A 225 -11.10 -2.24 -17.85
CA LEU A 225 -12.01 -2.38 -16.71
C LEU A 225 -12.26 -1.03 -16.03
N LEU A 226 -11.24 -0.25 -15.73
CA LEU A 226 -11.38 1.09 -15.15
C LEU A 226 -12.14 2.04 -16.09
N ALA A 227 -11.81 1.98 -17.38
CA ALA A 227 -12.48 2.78 -18.42
C ALA A 227 -13.99 2.50 -18.50
N SER A 228 -14.43 1.27 -18.23
CA SER A 228 -15.85 0.92 -18.21
C SER A 228 -16.62 1.61 -17.07
N TYR A 229 -15.95 1.97 -15.97
CA TYR A 229 -16.56 2.70 -14.85
C TYR A 229 -16.55 4.22 -15.05
N VAL A 230 -15.41 4.78 -15.48
CA VAL A 230 -15.18 6.23 -15.41
C VAL A 230 -14.73 6.87 -16.74
N GLY A 231 -14.54 6.07 -17.79
CA GLY A 231 -14.09 6.53 -19.10
C GLY A 231 -12.56 6.49 -19.27
N ALA A 232 -12.08 6.06 -20.44
CA ALA A 232 -10.67 5.87 -20.74
C ALA A 232 -9.85 7.17 -20.65
N GLY A 233 -10.41 8.29 -21.11
CA GLY A 233 -9.75 9.60 -21.09
C GLY A 233 -9.38 10.01 -19.66
N LEU A 234 -10.32 9.85 -18.71
CA LEU A 234 -10.06 10.20 -17.31
C LEU A 234 -8.94 9.36 -16.69
N VAL A 235 -8.87 8.06 -17.00
CA VAL A 235 -7.78 7.18 -16.46
C VAL A 235 -6.41 7.65 -16.95
N ILE A 236 -6.31 8.08 -18.22
CA ILE A 236 -5.06 8.61 -18.80
C ILE A 236 -4.70 9.96 -18.17
N GLU A 237 -5.63 10.91 -18.13
CA GLU A 237 -5.41 12.23 -17.53
C GLU A 237 -5.01 12.14 -16.05
N LEU A 238 -5.63 11.22 -15.29
CA LEU A 238 -5.28 10.99 -13.91
C LEU A 238 -3.85 10.49 -13.77
N ARG A 239 -3.42 9.51 -14.59
CA ARG A 239 -2.04 9.00 -14.60
C ARG A 239 -1.02 10.11 -14.85
N GLU A 240 -1.30 11.00 -15.80
CA GLU A 240 -0.43 12.14 -16.11
C GLU A 240 -0.39 13.16 -14.96
N ALA A 241 -1.53 13.46 -14.36
CA ALA A 241 -1.62 14.36 -13.21
C ALA A 241 -0.91 13.78 -11.97
N LEU A 242 -1.04 12.47 -11.71
CA LEU A 242 -0.29 11.77 -10.66
C LEU A 242 1.22 11.86 -10.90
N SER A 243 1.68 11.55 -12.13
CA SER A 243 3.10 11.68 -12.50
C SER A 243 3.61 13.10 -12.28
N SER A 244 2.81 14.12 -12.60
CA SER A 244 3.16 15.53 -12.39
C SER A 244 3.33 15.87 -10.90
N PHE A 245 2.43 15.40 -10.03
CA PHE A 245 2.55 15.57 -8.58
C PHE A 245 3.77 14.86 -8.02
N LEU A 246 3.98 13.60 -8.43
CA LEU A 246 5.11 12.79 -7.97
C LEU A 246 6.45 13.41 -8.38
N ASN A 247 6.56 13.93 -9.60
CA ASN A 247 7.73 14.68 -10.05
C ASN A 247 7.97 15.91 -9.18
N LEU A 248 6.94 16.71 -8.93
CA LEU A 248 7.05 17.94 -8.15
C LEU A 248 7.42 17.68 -6.68
N ARG A 249 6.88 16.62 -6.09
CA ARG A 249 6.92 16.43 -4.63
C ARG A 249 8.00 15.46 -4.17
N LEU A 250 8.34 14.46 -5.00
CA LEU A 250 9.19 13.34 -4.61
C LEU A 250 10.54 13.32 -5.33
N CYS A 251 10.65 13.80 -6.57
CA CYS A 251 11.94 13.83 -7.26
C CYS A 251 12.96 14.68 -6.48
N GLY A 252 14.20 14.20 -6.40
CA GLY A 252 15.25 14.76 -5.54
C GLY A 252 15.15 14.38 -4.06
N SER A 253 14.01 13.80 -3.61
CA SER A 253 13.78 13.41 -2.20
C SER A 253 13.53 11.93 -2.00
N TYR A 254 13.17 11.21 -3.05
CA TYR A 254 12.93 9.78 -3.05
C TYR A 254 13.45 9.14 -4.33
N ARG A 255 13.93 7.92 -4.21
CA ARG A 255 14.29 7.04 -5.32
C ARG A 255 13.79 5.64 -5.04
N GLY A 256 13.07 5.04 -5.97
CA GLY A 256 12.53 3.69 -5.86
C GLY A 256 11.09 3.56 -6.37
N PRO A 257 10.51 2.36 -6.22
CA PRO A 257 9.13 2.08 -6.60
C PRO A 257 8.16 2.66 -5.58
N LEU A 258 6.98 3.00 -6.05
CA LEU A 258 5.85 3.39 -5.21
C LEU A 258 4.52 2.95 -5.82
N GLY A 259 3.52 2.71 -4.98
CA GLY A 259 2.14 2.50 -5.37
C GLY A 259 1.26 3.64 -4.88
N VAL A 260 0.32 4.08 -5.73
CA VAL A 260 -0.76 4.98 -5.33
C VAL A 260 -2.04 4.17 -5.31
N ASP A 261 -2.57 3.92 -4.11
CA ASP A 261 -3.80 3.16 -3.93
C ASP A 261 -5.01 4.05 -4.21
N MET A 262 -5.96 3.50 -4.93
CA MET A 262 -7.18 4.14 -5.41
C MET A 262 -8.35 3.16 -5.34
N TYR A 263 -9.56 3.67 -5.50
CA TYR A 263 -10.71 2.80 -5.70
C TYR A 263 -11.80 3.45 -6.57
N ILE A 264 -12.62 2.60 -7.16
CA ILE A 264 -13.94 2.99 -7.67
C ILE A 264 -14.92 2.86 -6.51
N CYS A 265 -15.74 3.87 -6.30
CA CYS A 265 -16.83 3.87 -5.32
C CYS A 265 -18.16 4.19 -5.98
N ARG A 266 -19.25 3.90 -5.26
CA ARG A 266 -20.60 4.26 -5.67
C ARG A 266 -21.06 5.50 -4.92
N SER A 267 -21.52 6.49 -5.66
CA SER A 267 -22.15 7.67 -5.07
C SER A 267 -23.53 7.34 -4.52
N PRO A 268 -24.12 8.18 -3.63
CA PRO A 268 -25.50 8.01 -3.19
C PRO A 268 -26.54 8.03 -4.32
N ARG A 269 -26.19 8.56 -5.49
CA ARG A 269 -27.03 8.56 -6.69
C ARG A 269 -26.84 7.32 -7.56
N GLY A 270 -26.00 6.37 -7.13
CA GLY A 270 -25.70 5.14 -7.87
C GLY A 270 -24.63 5.26 -8.96
N GLU A 271 -24.02 6.43 -9.14
CA GLU A 271 -22.99 6.67 -10.13
C GLU A 271 -21.64 6.11 -9.66
N TYR A 272 -20.83 5.63 -10.58
CA TYR A 272 -19.47 5.24 -10.31
C TYR A 272 -18.54 6.46 -10.33
N LEU A 273 -17.76 6.62 -9.26
CA LEU A 273 -16.76 7.67 -9.09
C LEU A 273 -15.41 7.04 -8.76
N LEU A 274 -14.33 7.70 -9.18
CA LEU A 274 -12.97 7.29 -8.87
C LEU A 274 -12.40 8.16 -7.74
N ARG A 275 -11.96 7.54 -6.65
CA ARG A 275 -11.14 8.14 -5.59
C ARG A 275 -9.68 8.14 -6.02
N PRO A 276 -9.07 9.30 -6.36
CA PRO A 276 -7.80 9.33 -7.08
C PRO A 276 -6.55 9.09 -6.22
N CYS A 277 -6.66 9.22 -4.91
CA CYS A 277 -5.59 8.86 -3.99
C CYS A 277 -6.14 8.54 -2.60
N VAL A 278 -5.90 7.33 -2.16
CA VAL A 278 -6.23 6.82 -0.81
C VAL A 278 -4.97 6.76 0.04
N GLU A 279 -3.87 6.27 -0.55
CA GLU A 279 -2.58 6.11 0.10
C GLU A 279 -1.45 6.10 -0.92
N ILE A 280 -0.29 6.64 -0.53
CA ILE A 280 0.96 6.57 -1.30
C ILE A 280 1.91 5.65 -0.54
N ASN A 281 2.30 4.54 -1.16
CA ASN A 281 3.17 3.53 -0.59
C ASN A 281 4.59 3.68 -1.15
N LEU A 282 5.51 4.36 -0.45
CA LEU A 282 6.90 4.61 -0.90
C LEU A 282 7.79 3.38 -0.66
N ARG A 283 7.45 2.28 -1.31
CA ARG A 283 8.12 0.98 -1.21
C ARG A 283 7.63 0.05 -2.32
N LEU A 284 8.24 -1.13 -2.42
CA LEU A 284 7.60 -2.23 -3.15
C LEU A 284 6.23 -2.52 -2.54
N THR A 285 5.29 -2.91 -3.41
CA THR A 285 3.96 -3.36 -3.02
C THR A 285 3.67 -4.72 -3.65
N MET A 286 2.66 -5.42 -3.12
CA MET A 286 2.20 -6.68 -3.74
C MET A 286 1.70 -6.46 -5.17
N GLY A 287 1.35 -5.22 -5.53
CA GLY A 287 1.00 -4.84 -6.89
C GLY A 287 2.13 -5.05 -7.89
N PHE A 288 3.36 -4.70 -7.56
CA PHE A 288 4.53 -4.97 -8.42
C PHE A 288 4.78 -6.46 -8.60
N VAL A 289 4.58 -7.25 -7.54
CA VAL A 289 4.69 -8.71 -7.61
C VAL A 289 3.60 -9.28 -8.52
N ALA A 290 2.35 -8.88 -8.32
CA ALA A 290 1.22 -9.33 -9.14
C ALA A 290 1.39 -8.95 -10.62
N HIS A 291 1.82 -7.71 -10.89
CA HIS A 291 2.08 -7.21 -12.25
C HIS A 291 3.15 -8.06 -12.97
N ARG A 292 4.28 -8.32 -12.31
CA ARG A 292 5.33 -9.16 -12.89
C ARG A 292 4.90 -10.62 -13.07
N LEU A 293 4.23 -11.21 -12.07
CA LEU A 293 3.70 -12.58 -12.19
C LEU A 293 2.72 -12.72 -13.36
N CYS A 294 1.87 -11.70 -13.57
CA CYS A 294 0.97 -11.70 -14.72
C CYS A 294 1.75 -11.74 -16.03
N SER A 295 2.72 -10.86 -16.21
CA SER A 295 3.50 -10.77 -17.46
C SER A 295 4.38 -11.99 -17.74
N GLU A 296 4.84 -12.69 -16.69
CA GLU A 296 5.73 -13.86 -16.86
C GLU A 296 5.00 -15.19 -17.04
N TYR A 297 3.81 -15.35 -16.45
CA TYR A 297 3.16 -16.66 -16.33
C TYR A 297 1.83 -16.78 -17.07
N PHE A 298 1.23 -15.66 -17.52
CA PHE A 298 -0.12 -15.71 -18.04
C PHE A 298 -0.24 -15.09 -19.43
N SER A 299 -1.02 -15.77 -20.29
CA SER A 299 -1.48 -15.19 -21.54
C SER A 299 -2.66 -14.25 -21.31
N PRO A 300 -2.96 -13.36 -22.25
CA PRO A 300 -4.10 -12.43 -22.13
C PRO A 300 -5.45 -13.12 -21.84
N GLU A 301 -5.64 -14.36 -22.30
CA GLU A 301 -6.88 -15.12 -22.07
C GLU A 301 -7.02 -15.63 -20.64
N ALA A 302 -5.91 -15.73 -19.89
CA ALA A 302 -5.90 -16.19 -18.49
C ALA A 302 -5.98 -15.02 -17.49
N GLU A 303 -5.92 -13.78 -17.96
CA GLU A 303 -5.96 -12.59 -17.11
C GLU A 303 -7.29 -12.49 -16.32
N GLY A 304 -7.18 -12.15 -15.04
CA GLY A 304 -8.34 -12.04 -14.14
C GLY A 304 -8.84 -13.37 -13.56
N HIS A 305 -8.36 -14.51 -14.04
CA HIS A 305 -8.78 -15.83 -13.54
C HIS A 305 -7.93 -16.38 -12.40
N TYR A 306 -6.82 -15.71 -12.08
CA TYR A 306 -5.90 -16.12 -11.04
C TYR A 306 -5.56 -14.93 -10.13
N ALA A 307 -5.23 -15.26 -8.89
CA ALA A 307 -4.81 -14.28 -7.90
C ALA A 307 -3.53 -14.70 -7.19
N LEU A 308 -2.74 -13.68 -6.83
CA LEU A 308 -1.68 -13.77 -5.84
C LEU A 308 -2.32 -13.65 -4.46
N GLN A 309 -2.37 -14.74 -3.71
CA GLN A 309 -3.05 -14.82 -2.43
C GLN A 309 -2.09 -15.07 -1.28
N LEU A 310 -2.28 -14.33 -0.18
CA LEU A 310 -1.62 -14.60 1.09
C LEU A 310 -2.50 -15.52 1.94
N LEU A 311 -1.95 -16.67 2.32
CA LEU A 311 -2.55 -17.58 3.28
C LEU A 311 -1.88 -17.45 4.63
N HIS A 312 -2.65 -17.56 5.69
CA HIS A 312 -2.17 -17.45 7.06
C HIS A 312 -2.88 -18.44 7.98
N SER A 313 -2.11 -19.14 8.81
CA SER A 313 -2.63 -19.92 9.93
C SER A 313 -1.58 -20.00 11.04
N PHE A 314 -2.02 -20.10 12.29
CA PHE A 314 -1.14 -20.40 13.43
C PHE A 314 -0.75 -21.88 13.54
N SER A 315 -1.29 -22.73 12.66
CA SER A 315 -0.99 -24.16 12.57
C SER A 315 -0.54 -24.48 11.14
N ASN A 316 0.63 -25.11 11.01
CA ASN A 316 1.14 -25.55 9.72
C ASN A 316 0.21 -26.58 9.05
N SER A 317 -0.40 -27.51 9.83
CA SER A 317 -1.38 -28.47 9.31
C SER A 317 -2.60 -27.78 8.70
N GLU A 318 -3.09 -26.73 9.34
CA GLU A 318 -4.20 -25.93 8.85
C GLU A 318 -3.82 -25.12 7.61
N LEU A 319 -2.60 -24.54 7.58
CA LEU A 319 -2.09 -23.86 6.40
C LEU A 319 -2.00 -24.81 5.20
N ARG A 320 -1.50 -26.04 5.41
CA ARG A 320 -1.46 -27.09 4.38
C ARG A 320 -2.86 -27.49 3.91
N ARG A 321 -3.83 -27.59 4.83
CA ARG A 321 -5.23 -27.85 4.50
C ARG A 321 -5.79 -26.74 3.60
N GLN A 322 -5.62 -25.46 3.97
CA GLN A 322 -6.04 -24.32 3.15
C GLN A 322 -5.46 -24.40 1.73
N ILE A 323 -4.16 -24.72 1.61
CA ILE A 323 -3.51 -24.88 0.30
C ILE A 323 -4.14 -26.03 -0.49
N SER A 324 -4.46 -27.15 0.15
CA SER A 324 -5.05 -28.32 -0.52
C SER A 324 -6.50 -28.12 -0.98
N GLU A 325 -7.23 -27.22 -0.33
CA GLU A 325 -8.62 -26.87 -0.67
C GLU A 325 -8.73 -25.85 -1.80
N LEU A 326 -7.64 -25.12 -2.09
CA LEU A 326 -7.57 -24.15 -3.18
C LEU A 326 -7.11 -24.81 -4.47
N GLN A 327 -7.56 -24.26 -5.60
CA GLN A 327 -6.99 -24.59 -6.92
C GLN A 327 -5.64 -23.85 -7.11
N VAL A 328 -4.62 -24.31 -6.35
CA VAL A 328 -3.29 -23.69 -6.38
C VAL A 328 -2.57 -24.08 -7.64
N LEU A 329 -2.19 -23.08 -8.46
CA LEU A 329 -1.33 -23.25 -9.60
C LEU A 329 0.15 -23.31 -9.20
N LYS A 330 0.54 -22.46 -8.25
CA LYS A 330 1.95 -22.34 -7.82
C LYS A 330 2.05 -21.89 -6.37
N LEU A 331 2.92 -22.55 -5.61
CA LEU A 331 3.38 -22.06 -4.30
C LEU A 331 4.62 -21.18 -4.54
N LEU A 332 4.56 -19.92 -4.07
CA LEU A 332 5.61 -18.92 -4.31
C LEU A 332 6.64 -18.86 -3.17
N THR A 333 6.24 -19.25 -1.97
CA THR A 333 7.11 -19.25 -0.78
C THR A 333 7.24 -20.64 -0.20
N PRO A 334 8.41 -21.03 0.34
CA PRO A 334 8.63 -22.37 0.89
C PRO A 334 7.68 -22.68 2.05
N LEU A 335 7.11 -23.87 2.07
CA LEU A 335 6.27 -24.35 3.16
C LEU A 335 7.09 -25.27 4.08
N ARG A 336 7.71 -24.69 5.11
CA ARG A 336 8.47 -25.39 6.15
C ARG A 336 7.54 -26.00 7.20
N GLU A 337 8.04 -26.81 8.13
CA GLU A 337 7.24 -27.43 9.19
C GLU A 337 6.66 -26.39 10.17
N ASP A 338 7.36 -25.28 10.35
CA ASP A 338 6.98 -24.20 11.26
C ASP A 338 6.35 -22.97 10.54
N SER A 339 6.07 -23.05 9.22
CA SER A 339 5.49 -21.96 8.46
C SER A 339 4.07 -21.64 8.90
N ASN A 340 3.80 -20.34 9.11
CA ASN A 340 2.48 -19.79 9.42
C ASN A 340 1.90 -19.02 8.23
N TYR A 341 2.72 -18.68 7.24
CA TYR A 341 2.35 -17.87 6.08
C TYR A 341 2.83 -18.52 4.79
N ALA A 342 2.04 -18.37 3.75
CA ALA A 342 2.45 -18.75 2.39
C ALA A 342 1.83 -17.82 1.35
N PHE A 343 2.57 -17.48 0.30
CA PHE A 343 2.03 -16.88 -0.91
C PHE A 343 1.83 -17.96 -1.97
N VAL A 344 0.66 -17.93 -2.59
CA VAL A 344 0.28 -18.85 -3.67
C VAL A 344 -0.29 -18.08 -4.86
N ILE A 345 -0.20 -18.68 -6.05
CA ILE A 345 -1.06 -18.34 -7.17
C ILE A 345 -2.20 -19.36 -7.16
N ALA A 346 -3.41 -18.89 -7.04
CA ALA A 346 -4.60 -19.73 -7.05
C ALA A 346 -5.64 -19.18 -8.03
N ARG A 347 -6.54 -20.06 -8.49
CA ARG A 347 -7.69 -19.65 -9.30
C ARG A 347 -8.68 -18.84 -8.44
N VAL A 348 -9.27 -17.79 -9.05
CA VAL A 348 -10.29 -16.95 -8.40
C VAL A 348 -11.67 -17.58 -8.57
#